data_3dd9ad5d8f42e3a531f2e200df511e95
#
_entry.id   3dd9ad5d8f42e3a531f2e200df511e95
#
_cell.length_a   1.000
_cell.length_b   1.000
_cell.length_c   1.000
_cell.angle_alpha   90.00
_cell.angle_beta   90.00
_cell.angle_gamma   90.00
#
_symmetry.space_group_name_H-M   'P 1'
#
loop_
_entity.id
_entity.type
_entity.pdbx_description
1 polymer ?
#
loop_
_entity_poly.entity_id
_entity_poly.type
_entity_poly.pdbx_seq_one_letter_code
_entity_poly.pdbx_strand_id
1 'polypeptide(L)'
;MNITATTRNVRMSPKKMREVTRQIAGLPVAKAQAVLANIPRKSARLIAETLKSAVANAEHISTEWNEGEIQNKVAEIKETIQNKTTEKGSLARKYRHLKAERAKYEAFLDSENKLAADTLVISEAMAGAATPLRRWRTRARGGGSTIIKRTSHIRITLSDDK
;
A
#
# COMPACT_ATOMS: atom_id res chain seq x y z
N MET A 1 -12.40 -5.29 0.47
CA MET A 1 -11.57 -4.41 1.37
C MET A 1 -10.23 -4.08 0.71
N ASN A 2 -9.61 -2.91 0.99
CA ASN A 2 -8.34 -2.51 0.37
C ASN A 2 -7.18 -2.56 1.36
N ILE A 3 -6.14 -3.33 1.03
CA ILE A 3 -4.92 -3.47 1.83
C ILE A 3 -3.75 -2.88 1.08
N THR A 4 -2.97 -2.06 1.76
CA THR A 4 -1.84 -1.36 1.12
C THR A 4 -0.52 -1.72 1.76
N ALA A 5 0.52 -1.88 0.93
CA ALA A 5 1.91 -1.85 1.36
C ALA A 5 2.68 -0.77 0.61
N THR A 6 3.58 -0.10 1.32
CA THR A 6 4.38 0.99 0.76
C THR A 6 5.85 0.85 1.14
N THR A 7 6.71 0.69 0.13
CA THR A 7 8.17 0.77 0.31
C THR A 7 8.65 2.14 -0.09
N ARG A 8 9.34 2.84 0.85
CA ARG A 8 9.81 4.22 0.67
C ARG A 8 11.28 4.28 0.31
N ASN A 9 11.68 5.34 -0.43
CA ASN A 9 13.06 5.70 -0.75
C ASN A 9 13.89 4.59 -1.42
N VAL A 10 13.25 3.82 -2.29
CA VAL A 10 13.91 2.77 -3.07
C VAL A 10 14.93 3.39 -4.02
N ARG A 11 16.17 2.88 -4.04
CA ARG A 11 17.26 3.40 -4.89
C ARG A 11 17.10 2.98 -6.36
N MET A 12 16.04 3.49 -6.98
CA MET A 12 15.74 3.30 -8.40
C MET A 12 14.95 4.45 -8.96
N SER A 13 15.09 4.71 -10.27
CA SER A 13 14.34 5.75 -10.94
C SER A 13 12.85 5.39 -11.06
N PRO A 14 11.92 6.33 -10.78
CA PRO A 14 10.48 6.08 -10.88
C PRO A 14 10.03 5.61 -12.27
N LYS A 15 10.67 6.11 -13.34
CA LYS A 15 10.36 5.70 -14.72
C LYS A 15 10.55 4.19 -14.89
N LYS A 16 11.69 3.65 -14.45
CA LYS A 16 12.00 2.21 -14.54
C LYS A 16 11.09 1.36 -13.66
N MET A 17 10.61 1.90 -12.54
CA MET A 17 9.63 1.22 -11.68
C MET A 17 8.25 1.16 -12.35
N ARG A 18 7.79 2.27 -12.94
CA ARG A 18 6.47 2.35 -13.61
C ARG A 18 6.32 1.37 -14.76
N GLU A 19 7.39 1.08 -15.48
CA GLU A 19 7.38 0.09 -16.56
C GLU A 19 6.94 -1.30 -16.07
N VAL A 20 7.30 -1.67 -14.85
CA VAL A 20 6.96 -2.97 -14.26
C VAL A 20 5.64 -2.90 -13.48
N THR A 21 5.39 -1.82 -12.71
CA THR A 21 4.12 -1.70 -11.95
C THR A 21 2.90 -1.70 -12.87
N ARG A 22 2.99 -1.14 -14.08
CA ARG A 22 1.92 -1.16 -15.07
C ARG A 22 1.57 -2.56 -15.58
N GLN A 23 2.53 -3.49 -15.55
CA GLN A 23 2.31 -4.86 -16.03
C GLN A 23 1.57 -5.73 -15.01
N ILE A 24 1.62 -5.37 -13.73
CA ILE A 24 1.00 -6.15 -12.66
C ILE A 24 -0.32 -5.56 -12.16
N ALA A 25 -0.63 -4.32 -12.50
CA ALA A 25 -1.89 -3.69 -12.11
C ALA A 25 -3.08 -4.44 -12.72
N GLY A 26 -4.10 -4.74 -11.91
CA GLY A 26 -5.29 -5.49 -12.31
C GLY A 26 -5.11 -7.02 -12.37
N LEU A 27 -3.92 -7.55 -12.05
CA LEU A 27 -3.69 -9.00 -12.06
C LEU A 27 -3.97 -9.62 -10.66
N PRO A 28 -4.44 -10.88 -10.63
CA PRO A 28 -4.44 -11.68 -9.42
C PRO A 28 -3.02 -11.82 -8.85
N VAL A 29 -2.89 -11.87 -7.54
CA VAL A 29 -1.60 -11.89 -6.83
C VAL A 29 -0.71 -13.04 -7.33
N ALA A 30 -1.24 -14.26 -7.48
CA ALA A 30 -0.48 -15.41 -7.94
C ALA A 30 0.12 -15.20 -9.35
N LYS A 31 -0.68 -14.64 -10.29
CA LYS A 31 -0.18 -14.30 -11.64
C LYS A 31 0.86 -13.18 -11.60
N ALA A 32 0.65 -12.15 -10.77
CA ALA A 32 1.60 -11.06 -10.64
C ALA A 32 2.96 -11.52 -10.10
N GLN A 33 2.97 -12.45 -9.14
CA GLN A 33 4.20 -13.05 -8.62
C GLN A 33 4.95 -13.82 -9.72
N ALA A 34 4.26 -14.63 -10.52
CA ALA A 34 4.86 -15.34 -11.64
C ALA A 34 5.44 -14.39 -12.72
N VAL A 35 4.71 -13.32 -13.05
CA VAL A 35 5.19 -12.28 -13.98
C VAL A 35 6.45 -11.60 -13.42
N LEU A 36 6.46 -11.19 -12.15
CA LEU A 36 7.60 -10.54 -11.52
C LEU A 36 8.84 -11.44 -11.44
N ALA A 37 8.66 -12.75 -11.25
CA ALA A 37 9.75 -13.72 -11.24
C ALA A 37 10.45 -13.84 -12.60
N ASN A 38 9.70 -13.73 -13.70
CA ASN A 38 10.22 -13.86 -15.05
C ASN A 38 10.86 -12.57 -15.60
N ILE A 39 10.59 -11.40 -15.00
CA ILE A 39 11.16 -10.13 -15.46
C ILE A 39 12.62 -9.97 -14.98
N PRO A 40 13.64 -9.97 -15.87
CA PRO A 40 15.06 -9.89 -15.47
C PRO A 40 15.48 -8.46 -15.14
N ARG A 41 14.68 -7.73 -14.35
CA ARG A 41 14.97 -6.34 -13.97
C ARG A 41 15.04 -6.18 -12.45
N LYS A 42 15.96 -5.34 -11.98
CA LYS A 42 16.06 -5.00 -10.55
C LYS A 42 14.74 -4.44 -10.00
N SER A 43 13.97 -3.69 -10.82
CA SER A 43 12.65 -3.16 -10.43
C SER A 43 11.67 -4.26 -10.04
N ALA A 44 11.66 -5.39 -10.75
CA ALA A 44 10.77 -6.51 -10.46
C ALA A 44 11.02 -7.10 -9.07
N ARG A 45 12.28 -7.28 -8.68
CA ARG A 45 12.63 -7.78 -7.34
C ARG A 45 12.13 -6.88 -6.22
N LEU A 46 12.32 -5.57 -6.35
CA LEU A 46 11.88 -4.58 -5.35
C LEU A 46 10.34 -4.50 -5.25
N ILE A 47 9.66 -4.64 -6.38
CA ILE A 47 8.20 -4.68 -6.43
C ILE A 47 7.67 -6.00 -5.84
N ALA A 48 8.34 -7.13 -6.12
CA ALA A 48 7.99 -8.43 -5.56
C ALA A 48 8.10 -8.44 -4.01
N GLU A 49 9.13 -7.81 -3.44
CA GLU A 49 9.26 -7.62 -1.99
C GLU A 49 8.10 -6.80 -1.41
N THR A 50 7.70 -5.73 -2.11
CA THR A 50 6.55 -4.90 -1.68
C THR A 50 5.24 -5.68 -1.79
N LEU A 51 5.06 -6.48 -2.86
CA LEU A 51 3.89 -7.33 -3.04
C LEU A 51 3.82 -8.41 -1.94
N LYS A 52 4.94 -9.06 -1.63
CA LYS A 52 5.02 -10.02 -0.52
C LYS A 52 4.61 -9.40 0.81
N SER A 53 5.04 -8.16 1.08
CA SER A 53 4.62 -7.42 2.27
C SER A 53 3.11 -7.11 2.26
N ALA A 54 2.53 -6.80 1.10
CA ALA A 54 1.09 -6.57 0.99
C ALA A 54 0.27 -7.83 1.27
N VAL A 55 0.73 -8.98 0.76
CA VAL A 55 0.10 -10.29 1.02
C VAL A 55 0.20 -10.65 2.50
N ALA A 56 1.38 -10.52 3.11
CA ALA A 56 1.57 -10.77 4.53
C ALA A 56 0.67 -9.88 5.41
N ASN A 57 0.47 -8.60 5.02
CA ASN A 57 -0.47 -7.72 5.70
C ASN A 57 -1.92 -8.22 5.59
N ALA A 58 -2.30 -8.80 4.45
CA ALA A 58 -3.62 -9.39 4.25
C ALA A 58 -3.82 -10.62 5.14
N GLU A 59 -2.85 -11.53 5.14
CA GLU A 59 -2.86 -12.73 5.97
C GLU A 59 -2.91 -12.38 7.47
N HIS A 60 -2.13 -11.39 7.90
CA HIS A 60 -2.13 -10.92 9.28
C HIS A 60 -3.52 -10.37 9.70
N ILE A 61 -4.13 -9.54 8.85
CA ILE A 61 -5.48 -9.03 9.12
C ILE A 61 -6.50 -10.17 9.17
N SER A 62 -6.45 -11.12 8.25
CA SER A 62 -7.37 -12.26 8.23
C SER A 62 -7.23 -13.17 9.46
N THR A 63 -6.03 -13.27 10.03
CA THR A 63 -5.74 -14.11 11.20
C THR A 63 -6.07 -13.42 12.52
N GLU A 64 -5.77 -12.11 12.65
CA GLU A 64 -5.98 -11.38 13.91
C GLU A 64 -7.40 -10.85 14.08
N TRP A 65 -8.13 -10.68 12.98
CA TRP A 65 -9.46 -10.08 13.01
C TRP A 65 -10.56 -11.14 13.22
N ASN A 66 -10.86 -11.43 14.49
CA ASN A 66 -12.01 -12.25 14.87
C ASN A 66 -13.31 -11.45 14.70
N GLU A 67 -14.32 -12.06 14.05
CA GLU A 67 -15.61 -11.42 13.77
C GLU A 67 -16.28 -10.84 15.02
N GLY A 68 -16.30 -11.61 16.11
CA GLY A 68 -16.93 -11.18 17.36
C GLY A 68 -16.25 -9.97 18.01
N GLU A 69 -14.92 -9.91 17.99
CA GLU A 69 -14.17 -8.78 18.52
C GLU A 69 -14.36 -7.52 17.66
N ILE A 70 -14.45 -7.70 16.34
CA ILE A 70 -14.67 -6.59 15.41
C ILE A 70 -16.07 -6.03 15.55
N GLN A 71 -17.10 -6.87 15.70
CA GLN A 71 -18.47 -6.41 15.95
C GLN A 71 -18.53 -5.58 17.24
N ASN A 72 -17.86 -6.00 18.30
CA ASN A 72 -17.76 -5.24 19.55
C ASN A 72 -17.05 -3.90 19.35
N LYS A 73 -15.92 -3.86 18.63
CA LYS A 73 -15.20 -2.62 18.29
C LYS A 73 -16.03 -1.67 17.43
N VAL A 74 -16.77 -2.19 16.46
CA VAL A 74 -17.70 -1.39 15.63
C VAL A 74 -18.81 -0.78 16.49
N ALA A 75 -19.37 -1.53 17.42
CA ALA A 75 -20.39 -1.03 18.35
C ALA A 75 -19.83 0.07 19.26
N GLU A 76 -18.64 -0.12 19.84
CA GLU A 76 -17.95 0.87 20.70
C GLU A 76 -17.65 2.16 19.93
N ILE A 77 -17.15 2.05 18.68
CA ILE A 77 -16.89 3.22 17.84
C ILE A 77 -18.19 3.97 17.48
N LYS A 78 -19.29 3.24 17.18
CA LYS A 78 -20.61 3.84 16.94
C LYS A 78 -21.08 4.62 18.14
N GLU A 79 -21.02 4.03 19.31
CA GLU A 79 -21.40 4.67 20.57
C GLU A 79 -20.53 5.90 20.88
N THR A 80 -19.22 5.80 20.69
CA THR A 80 -18.28 6.91 20.86
C THR A 80 -18.58 8.07 19.90
N ILE A 81 -18.96 7.78 18.67
CA ILE A 81 -19.35 8.82 17.68
C ILE A 81 -20.68 9.46 18.07
N GLN A 82 -21.69 8.67 18.50
CA GLN A 82 -23.00 9.16 18.91
C GLN A 82 -22.92 10.07 20.14
N ASN A 83 -22.23 9.64 21.19
CA ASN A 83 -22.13 10.36 22.46
C ASN A 83 -21.38 11.71 22.34
N LYS A 84 -20.55 11.87 21.30
CA LYS A 84 -19.73 13.07 21.09
C LYS A 84 -20.19 13.95 19.92
N THR A 85 -21.21 13.56 19.18
CA THR A 85 -21.79 14.41 18.10
C THR A 85 -22.50 15.65 18.64
N THR A 86 -22.78 15.69 19.95
CA THR A 86 -23.38 16.83 20.66
C THR A 86 -22.43 17.98 20.96
N GLU A 87 -21.12 17.79 20.82
CA GLU A 87 -20.12 18.83 21.07
C GLU A 87 -19.63 19.51 19.77
N LYS A 88 -19.73 20.84 19.73
CA LYS A 88 -19.54 21.67 18.51
C LYS A 88 -18.18 21.61 17.84
N GLY A 89 -18.17 21.44 16.51
CA GLY A 89 -17.28 22.05 15.52
C GLY A 89 -15.81 21.58 15.41
N SER A 90 -15.03 21.49 16.44
CA SER A 90 -13.59 21.12 16.41
C SER A 90 -13.33 19.61 16.31
N LEU A 91 -14.31 18.82 16.55
CA LEU A 91 -14.31 17.37 16.70
C LEU A 91 -14.31 16.61 15.34
N ALA A 92 -14.70 17.25 14.25
CA ALA A 92 -14.86 16.60 12.95
C ALA A 92 -13.56 15.96 12.42
N ARG A 93 -12.38 16.55 12.72
CA ARG A 93 -11.08 15.99 12.30
C ARG A 93 -10.71 14.75 13.10
N LYS A 94 -10.95 14.75 14.42
CA LYS A 94 -10.66 13.62 15.32
C LYS A 94 -11.53 12.41 14.99
N TYR A 95 -12.81 12.66 14.68
CA TYR A 95 -13.75 11.58 14.31
C TYR A 95 -13.59 11.08 12.88
N ARG A 96 -12.92 11.80 12.00
CA ARG A 96 -12.61 11.30 10.65
C ARG A 96 -11.77 10.01 10.72
N HIS A 97 -10.84 9.93 11.67
CA HIS A 97 -10.03 8.72 11.88
C HIS A 97 -10.90 7.54 12.34
N LEU A 98 -11.76 7.76 13.35
CA LEU A 98 -12.66 6.72 13.87
C LEU A 98 -13.68 6.25 12.82
N LYS A 99 -14.22 7.17 12.01
CA LYS A 99 -15.11 6.81 10.89
C LYS A 99 -14.40 5.98 9.83
N ALA A 100 -13.14 6.32 9.51
CA ALA A 100 -12.35 5.57 8.55
C ALA A 100 -11.98 4.17 9.09
N GLU A 101 -11.71 4.07 10.39
CA GLU A 101 -11.42 2.81 11.07
C GLU A 101 -12.67 1.91 11.11
N ARG A 102 -13.82 2.46 11.49
CA ARG A 102 -15.11 1.77 11.44
C ARG A 102 -15.41 1.24 10.03
N ALA A 103 -15.24 2.07 9.00
CA ALA A 103 -15.47 1.66 7.62
C ALA A 103 -14.57 0.49 7.18
N LYS A 104 -13.35 0.40 7.71
CA LYS A 104 -12.46 -0.76 7.47
C LYS A 104 -12.99 -2.03 8.12
N TYR A 105 -13.46 -1.94 9.36
CA TYR A 105 -14.03 -3.09 10.06
C TYR A 105 -15.33 -3.57 9.41
N GLU A 106 -16.21 -2.66 9.03
CA GLU A 106 -17.44 -3.00 8.31
C GLU A 106 -17.12 -3.65 6.94
N ALA A 107 -16.16 -3.09 6.18
CA ALA A 107 -15.73 -3.69 4.92
C ALA A 107 -15.12 -5.09 5.08
N PHE A 108 -14.47 -5.39 6.20
CA PHE A 108 -13.97 -6.73 6.49
C PHE A 108 -15.10 -7.70 6.79
N LEU A 109 -16.09 -7.29 7.58
CA LEU A 109 -17.26 -8.13 7.90
C LEU A 109 -18.09 -8.45 6.66
N ASP A 110 -18.15 -7.52 5.70
CA ASP A 110 -18.89 -7.69 4.44
C ASP A 110 -18.10 -8.51 3.38
N SER A 111 -16.80 -8.76 3.59
CA SER A 111 -15.99 -9.51 2.62
C SER A 111 -16.29 -11.02 2.68
N GLU A 112 -16.68 -11.59 1.55
CA GLU A 112 -17.00 -13.03 1.44
C GLU A 112 -15.76 -13.92 1.63
N ASN A 113 -14.62 -13.49 1.13
CA ASN A 113 -13.38 -14.28 1.08
C ASN A 113 -12.42 -13.98 2.26
N LYS A 114 -12.77 -13.06 3.16
CA LYS A 114 -11.96 -12.69 4.34
C LYS A 114 -10.46 -12.51 4.03
N LEU A 115 -10.16 -11.89 2.89
CA LEU A 115 -8.78 -11.60 2.45
C LEU A 115 -7.92 -12.85 2.20
N ALA A 116 -8.51 -13.95 1.74
CA ALA A 116 -7.74 -15.12 1.35
C ALA A 116 -6.72 -14.76 0.25
N ALA A 117 -5.47 -15.15 0.41
CA ALA A 117 -4.36 -14.77 -0.48
C ALA A 117 -4.61 -15.16 -1.96
N ASP A 118 -5.33 -16.26 -2.18
CA ASP A 118 -5.62 -16.79 -3.52
C ASP A 118 -6.64 -15.95 -4.31
N THR A 119 -7.50 -15.21 -3.60
CA THR A 119 -8.58 -14.41 -4.21
C THR A 119 -8.19 -12.95 -4.41
N LEU A 120 -7.08 -12.50 -3.81
CA LEU A 120 -6.64 -11.13 -3.87
C LEU A 120 -6.23 -10.70 -5.28
N VAL A 121 -6.67 -9.49 -5.66
CA VAL A 121 -6.31 -8.83 -6.91
C VAL A 121 -5.55 -7.52 -6.62
N ILE A 122 -4.58 -7.19 -7.45
CA ILE A 122 -3.86 -5.92 -7.37
C ILE A 122 -4.74 -4.82 -7.98
N SER A 123 -5.45 -4.07 -7.14
CA SER A 123 -6.27 -2.94 -7.60
C SER A 123 -5.41 -1.78 -8.10
N GLU A 124 -4.32 -1.49 -7.40
CA GLU A 124 -3.40 -0.41 -7.78
C GLU A 124 -1.94 -0.79 -7.53
N ALA A 125 -1.08 -0.49 -8.51
CA ALA A 125 0.37 -0.58 -8.38
C ALA A 125 1.01 0.72 -8.85
N MET A 126 1.44 1.57 -7.90
CA MET A 126 1.95 2.91 -8.18
C MET A 126 3.44 3.03 -7.85
N ALA A 127 4.18 3.75 -8.71
CA ALA A 127 5.55 4.19 -8.44
C ALA A 127 5.65 5.71 -8.50
N GLY A 128 5.84 6.32 -7.34
CA GLY A 128 6.02 7.76 -7.16
C GLY A 128 7.49 8.19 -7.13
N ALA A 129 7.76 9.47 -7.36
CA ALA A 129 9.10 10.03 -7.13
C ALA A 129 9.33 10.24 -5.63
N ALA A 130 10.54 9.88 -5.17
CA ALA A 130 10.99 10.15 -3.82
C ALA A 130 12.13 11.17 -3.83
N THR A 131 12.62 11.53 -2.64
CA THR A 131 13.69 12.52 -2.48
C THR A 131 14.95 12.12 -3.26
N PRO A 132 15.39 12.90 -4.23
CA PRO A 132 16.57 12.58 -5.03
C PRO A 132 17.86 12.84 -4.23
N LEU A 133 18.87 12.00 -4.45
CA LEU A 133 20.19 12.18 -3.85
C LEU A 133 21.09 12.97 -4.82
N ARG A 134 21.48 14.16 -4.45
CA ARG A 134 22.46 14.93 -5.19
C ARG A 134 23.86 14.40 -4.90
N ARG A 135 24.68 14.30 -5.95
CA ARG A 135 26.09 13.87 -5.88
C ARG A 135 26.92 14.78 -6.76
N TRP A 136 28.20 14.87 -6.48
CA TRP A 136 29.16 15.62 -7.26
C TRP A 136 29.94 14.67 -8.16
N ARG A 137 30.17 15.07 -9.39
CA ARG A 137 31.03 14.35 -10.34
C ARG A 137 32.08 15.29 -10.85
N THR A 138 33.34 14.92 -10.67
CA THR A 138 34.50 15.68 -11.20
C THR A 138 34.48 15.68 -12.71
N ARG A 139 34.96 16.81 -13.28
CA ARG A 139 35.11 17.05 -14.71
C ARG A 139 36.53 17.52 -15.02
N ALA A 140 36.85 17.68 -16.32
CA ALA A 140 38.15 18.19 -16.75
C ALA A 140 38.43 19.60 -16.18
N ARG A 141 39.68 19.96 -16.11
CA ARG A 141 40.20 21.25 -15.66
C ARG A 141 39.78 21.64 -14.24
N GLY A 142 39.73 20.68 -13.33
CA GLY A 142 39.32 20.91 -11.92
C GLY A 142 37.86 21.29 -11.70
N GLY A 143 37.04 21.28 -12.76
CA GLY A 143 35.62 21.55 -12.67
C GLY A 143 34.84 20.37 -12.11
N GLY A 144 33.54 20.56 -11.86
CA GLY A 144 32.64 19.51 -11.45
C GLY A 144 31.19 19.82 -11.74
N SER A 145 30.34 18.79 -11.81
CA SER A 145 28.93 18.94 -12.05
C SER A 145 28.11 18.11 -11.08
N THR A 146 26.94 18.60 -10.68
CA THR A 146 26.01 17.85 -9.86
C THR A 146 25.34 16.78 -10.69
N ILE A 147 25.24 15.57 -10.13
CA ILE A 147 24.43 14.49 -10.66
C ILE A 147 23.31 14.15 -9.69
N ILE A 148 22.17 13.75 -10.22
CA ILE A 148 20.99 13.39 -9.43
C ILE A 148 20.78 11.88 -9.50
N LYS A 149 20.90 11.19 -8.36
CA LYS A 149 20.48 9.79 -8.20
C LYS A 149 19.04 9.77 -7.75
N ARG A 150 18.13 9.43 -8.67
CA ARG A 150 16.69 9.39 -8.40
C ARG A 150 16.33 8.21 -7.52
N THR A 151 15.39 8.42 -6.58
CA THR A 151 14.77 7.42 -5.76
C THR A 151 13.26 7.39 -6.02
N SER A 152 12.59 6.34 -5.60
CA SER A 152 11.14 6.16 -5.79
C SER A 152 10.46 5.60 -4.56
N HIS A 153 9.15 5.82 -4.46
CA HIS A 153 8.23 5.13 -3.56
C HIS A 153 7.43 4.13 -4.37
N ILE A 154 7.19 2.95 -3.81
CA ILE A 154 6.33 1.93 -4.39
C ILE A 154 5.14 1.78 -3.46
N ARG A 155 3.91 1.82 -4.00
CA ARG A 155 2.69 1.49 -3.29
C ARG A 155 1.96 0.42 -4.08
N ILE A 156 1.53 -0.62 -3.38
CA ILE A 156 0.68 -1.68 -3.93
C ILE A 156 -0.55 -1.75 -3.06
N THR A 157 -1.71 -1.74 -3.69
CA THR A 157 -3.00 -1.91 -3.06
C THR A 157 -3.61 -3.21 -3.55
N LEU A 158 -3.96 -4.08 -2.63
CA LEU A 158 -4.69 -5.32 -2.88
C LEU A 158 -6.16 -5.11 -2.54
N SER A 159 -7.04 -5.72 -3.32
CA SER A 159 -8.48 -5.78 -3.09
C SER A 159 -8.96 -7.21 -3.20
N ASP A 160 -9.97 -7.56 -2.43
CA ASP A 160 -10.73 -8.80 -2.52
C ASP A 160 -11.93 -8.69 -3.48
N ASP A 161 -12.27 -7.47 -3.92
CA ASP A 161 -13.32 -7.23 -4.91
C ASP A 161 -12.84 -7.59 -6.32
N LYS A 162 -13.66 -8.35 -7.03
CA LYS A 162 -13.52 -8.63 -8.47
C LYS A 162 -14.05 -7.49 -9.31
#